data_1afdc5c17e07262eb20f37d10963b963
#
_entry.id   1afdc5c17e07262eb20f37d10963b963
#
_cell.length_a   1.000
_cell.length_b   1.000
_cell.length_c   1.000
_cell.angle_alpha   90.00
_cell.angle_beta   90.00
_cell.angle_gamma   90.00
#
_symmetry.space_group_name_H-M   'P 1'
#
loop_
_entity.id
_entity.type
_entity.pdbx_description
1 polymer ?
#
loop_
_entity_poly.entity_id
_entity_poly.type
_entity_poly.pdbx_seq_one_letter_code
_entity_poly.pdbx_strand_id
1 'polypeptide(L)'
;MGLETWKAGDQATLHDLAALLPEYHSLRYPDFVEHYYGTSESCRLFLLRDDAGRILSCAGVEKLSLSTPDGPKTLAIGTNYHAFQSGAGAFLFLHWFRSGDLGALYGGSADARNLVLNQKAFALTELAGLKTLQINHAYADSPSESTWRRTAKSILRYSPFKTRIDRRAGEMLQRGSISVEAIPERAFTADMLVTESSFAVRLSPSVETLNWRYATDLNFVKYRLFRIVADGQPAGFVVLNEQPHRMLVAHCDSPDAWTLSQGIFAALAQACRGTRRSCGVLLSSSHPVTQSAFREFGFREHRGGRALALGARRMPAWSSDGSQWLINEDWGDNGLRPPFLGSHRITTRTPAVSSTGIQPEVITGSGSSSSRAA
;
A
#
# COMPACT_ATOMS: atom_id res chain seq x y z
N MET A 1 7.37 20.31 24.40
CA MET A 1 7.14 19.32 23.32
C MET A 1 7.69 19.84 22.01
N GLY A 2 8.59 19.09 21.35
CA GLY A 2 9.23 19.46 20.08
C GLY A 2 8.90 18.49 18.94
N LEU A 3 8.62 19.04 17.75
CA LEU A 3 8.54 18.28 16.51
C LEU A 3 9.92 18.26 15.88
N GLU A 4 10.41 17.09 15.57
CA GLU A 4 11.68 16.89 14.86
C GLU A 4 11.53 15.95 13.68
N THR A 5 12.47 16.04 12.74
CA THR A 5 12.59 15.08 11.64
C THR A 5 13.77 14.15 11.95
N TRP A 6 13.52 12.84 11.87
CA TRP A 6 14.58 11.85 11.96
C TRP A 6 15.65 12.09 10.88
N LYS A 7 16.91 11.92 11.23
CA LYS A 7 18.06 12.13 10.33
C LYS A 7 18.72 10.80 10.01
N ALA A 8 19.13 10.62 8.76
CA ALA A 8 19.92 9.46 8.33
C ALA A 8 21.12 9.24 9.25
N GLY A 9 21.37 7.99 9.63
CA GLY A 9 22.43 7.60 10.55
C GLY A 9 22.09 7.72 12.04
N ASP A 10 20.94 8.28 12.43
CA ASP A 10 20.53 8.34 13.85
C ASP A 10 20.00 7.00 14.35
N GLN A 11 20.93 6.08 14.59
CA GLN A 11 20.66 4.74 15.09
C GLN A 11 20.10 4.74 16.52
N ALA A 12 20.46 5.72 17.36
CA ALA A 12 19.95 5.82 18.72
C ALA A 12 18.43 5.99 18.73
N THR A 13 17.92 6.93 17.93
CA THR A 13 16.47 7.12 17.75
C THR A 13 15.77 5.87 17.18
N LEU A 14 16.41 5.12 16.26
CA LEU A 14 15.82 3.88 15.76
C LEU A 14 15.72 2.79 16.85
N HIS A 15 16.69 2.69 17.74
CA HIS A 15 16.62 1.81 18.90
C HIS A 15 15.50 2.21 19.87
N ASP A 16 15.34 3.51 20.14
CA ASP A 16 14.25 4.02 20.98
C ASP A 16 12.88 3.68 20.37
N LEU A 17 12.70 3.94 19.06
CA LEU A 17 11.49 3.57 18.33
C LEU A 17 11.24 2.07 18.36
N ALA A 18 12.27 1.25 18.15
CA ALA A 18 12.15 -0.19 18.16
C ALA A 18 11.68 -0.72 19.52
N ALA A 19 12.05 -0.05 20.62
CA ALA A 19 11.58 -0.43 21.97
C ALA A 19 10.07 -0.18 22.15
N LEU A 20 9.50 0.80 21.44
CA LEU A 20 8.10 1.21 21.54
C LEU A 20 7.18 0.48 20.56
N LEU A 21 7.73 -0.14 19.51
CA LEU A 21 6.96 -0.69 18.39
C LEU A 21 6.86 -2.22 18.45
N PRO A 22 5.79 -2.82 17.89
CA PRO A 22 5.67 -4.28 17.76
C PRO A 22 6.86 -4.91 17.02
N GLU A 23 7.18 -6.17 17.32
CA GLU A 23 8.33 -6.86 16.73
C GLU A 23 8.38 -6.88 15.19
N TYR A 24 7.22 -6.93 14.54
CA TYR A 24 7.10 -7.02 13.08
C TYR A 24 6.99 -5.65 12.40
N HIS A 25 7.21 -4.56 13.14
CA HIS A 25 7.02 -3.22 12.59
C HIS A 25 8.16 -2.81 11.64
N SER A 26 7.82 -2.13 10.54
CA SER A 26 8.78 -1.70 9.50
C SER A 26 9.90 -0.81 10.03
N LEU A 27 9.60 0.09 10.96
CA LEU A 27 10.62 0.98 11.57
C LEU A 27 11.67 0.25 12.44
N ARG A 28 11.55 -1.06 12.63
CA ARG A 28 12.60 -1.89 13.27
C ARG A 28 13.67 -2.36 12.30
N TYR A 29 13.57 -2.03 11.03
CA TYR A 29 14.51 -2.41 9.99
C TYR A 29 15.31 -1.19 9.55
N PRO A 30 16.56 -1.00 10.04
CA PRO A 30 17.37 0.18 9.71
C PRO A 30 17.52 0.40 8.21
N ASP A 31 17.79 -0.67 7.44
CA ASP A 31 17.93 -0.57 5.98
C ASP A 31 16.69 0.02 5.31
N PHE A 32 15.48 -0.36 5.77
CA PHE A 32 14.25 0.23 5.30
C PHE A 32 14.13 1.71 5.68
N VAL A 33 14.43 2.07 6.93
CA VAL A 33 14.31 3.45 7.41
C VAL A 33 15.31 4.36 6.73
N GLU A 34 16.56 3.92 6.60
CA GLU A 34 17.63 4.65 5.90
C GLU A 34 17.27 4.86 4.43
N HIS A 35 16.83 3.82 3.73
CA HIS A 35 16.41 3.96 2.33
C HIS A 35 15.21 4.89 2.19
N TYR A 36 14.14 4.62 2.94
CA TYR A 36 12.84 5.25 2.69
C TYR A 36 12.75 6.68 3.23
N TYR A 37 13.35 6.95 4.40
CA TYR A 37 13.31 8.27 5.04
C TYR A 37 14.64 9.03 5.01
N GLY A 38 15.74 8.33 4.73
CA GLY A 38 17.08 8.92 4.73
C GLY A 38 17.58 9.37 3.36
N THR A 39 17.18 8.71 2.27
CA THR A 39 17.71 8.99 0.93
C THR A 39 16.78 9.82 0.04
N SER A 40 15.50 9.96 0.38
CA SER A 40 14.55 10.72 -0.41
C SER A 40 14.15 12.04 0.24
N GLU A 41 14.10 13.11 -0.55
CA GLU A 41 13.55 14.38 -0.08
C GLU A 41 12.02 14.37 0.05
N SER A 42 11.36 13.47 -0.68
CA SER A 42 9.90 13.32 -0.68
C SER A 42 9.37 12.59 0.55
N CYS A 43 10.22 11.84 1.25
CA CYS A 43 9.83 11.07 2.43
C CYS A 43 10.53 11.58 3.68
N ARG A 44 9.78 11.76 4.76
CA ARG A 44 10.31 12.20 6.05
C ARG A 44 9.65 11.42 7.19
N LEU A 45 10.44 11.04 8.18
CA LEU A 45 9.95 10.47 9.43
C LEU A 45 9.95 11.57 10.50
N PHE A 46 8.78 11.95 10.94
CA PHE A 46 8.58 12.96 11.99
C PHE A 46 8.40 12.30 13.34
N LEU A 47 8.97 12.91 14.36
CA LEU A 47 8.92 12.49 15.75
C LEU A 47 8.40 13.64 16.60
N LEU A 48 7.52 13.37 17.52
CA LEU A 48 7.14 14.29 18.58
C LEU A 48 7.76 13.82 19.87
N ARG A 49 8.58 14.70 20.51
CA ARG A 49 9.21 14.41 21.80
C ARG A 49 8.69 15.33 22.89
N ASP A 50 8.73 14.85 24.12
CA ASP A 50 8.53 15.70 25.31
C ASP A 50 9.83 16.44 25.69
N ASP A 51 9.74 17.27 26.74
CA ASP A 51 10.87 18.06 27.22
C ASP A 51 11.99 17.20 27.87
N ALA A 52 11.70 15.93 28.18
CA ALA A 52 12.67 14.93 28.62
C ALA A 52 13.29 14.12 27.46
N GLY A 53 12.96 14.44 26.21
CA GLY A 53 13.46 13.77 25.01
C GLY A 53 12.76 12.45 24.66
N ARG A 54 11.71 12.02 25.39
CA ARG A 54 11.02 10.76 25.13
C ARG A 54 10.10 10.90 23.90
N ILE A 55 10.09 9.87 23.05
CA ILE A 55 9.23 9.84 21.85
C ILE A 55 7.77 9.62 22.28
N LEU A 56 6.91 10.57 21.97
CA LEU A 56 5.47 10.53 22.24
C LEU A 56 4.64 10.01 21.07
N SER A 57 5.11 10.25 19.85
CA SER A 57 4.49 9.76 18.63
C SER A 57 5.47 9.83 17.46
N CYS A 58 5.21 9.06 16.40
CA CYS A 58 5.92 9.14 15.13
C CYS A 58 4.96 9.04 13.95
N ALA A 59 5.35 9.64 12.81
CA ALA A 59 4.64 9.53 11.55
C ALA A 59 5.60 9.71 10.37
N GLY A 60 5.59 8.77 9.44
CA GLY A 60 6.17 8.97 8.13
C GLY A 60 5.23 9.81 7.28
N VAL A 61 5.78 10.70 6.48
CA VAL A 61 5.04 11.47 5.47
C VAL A 61 5.77 11.36 4.15
N GLU A 62 5.07 10.85 3.16
CA GLU A 62 5.54 10.80 1.77
C GLU A 62 4.76 11.81 0.94
N LYS A 63 5.49 12.66 0.20
CA LYS A 63 4.91 13.63 -0.74
C LYS A 63 4.98 13.06 -2.15
N LEU A 64 3.83 12.88 -2.76
CA LEU A 64 3.69 12.35 -4.11
C LEU A 64 3.11 13.41 -5.04
N SER A 65 3.59 13.43 -6.28
CA SER A 65 2.98 14.23 -7.35
C SER A 65 1.72 13.53 -7.85
N LEU A 66 0.61 14.24 -7.92
CA LEU A 66 -0.68 13.77 -8.40
C LEU A 66 -1.09 14.60 -9.61
N SER A 67 -1.39 13.94 -10.72
CA SER A 67 -2.09 14.54 -11.86
C SER A 67 -3.57 14.60 -11.55
N THR A 68 -4.20 15.75 -11.77
CA THR A 68 -5.63 15.96 -11.48
C THR A 68 -6.28 16.85 -12.54
N PRO A 69 -7.64 16.88 -12.63
CA PRO A 69 -8.35 17.78 -13.53
C PRO A 69 -8.02 19.27 -13.33
N ASP A 70 -7.63 19.66 -12.12
CA ASP A 70 -7.27 21.03 -11.76
C ASP A 70 -5.76 21.31 -11.95
N GLY A 71 -5.01 20.40 -12.61
CA GLY A 71 -3.56 20.45 -12.73
C GLY A 71 -2.84 19.65 -11.65
N PRO A 72 -1.49 19.70 -11.62
CA PRO A 72 -0.69 18.93 -10.67
C PRO A 72 -0.94 19.38 -9.24
N LYS A 73 -1.01 18.39 -8.32
CA LYS A 73 -1.17 18.59 -6.88
C LYS A 73 -0.13 17.76 -6.12
N THR A 74 0.18 18.18 -4.90
CA THR A 74 0.99 17.40 -3.97
C THR A 74 0.07 16.64 -3.03
N LEU A 75 0.20 15.31 -3.02
CA LEU A 75 -0.50 14.42 -2.11
C LEU A 75 0.47 14.02 -0.98
N ALA A 76 0.13 14.34 0.27
CA ALA A 76 0.87 13.90 1.44
C ALA A 76 0.25 12.62 1.99
N ILE A 77 0.93 11.48 1.84
CA ILE A 77 0.48 10.18 2.36
C ILE A 77 1.17 9.90 3.69
N GLY A 78 0.38 9.54 4.70
CA GLY A 78 0.91 9.08 5.97
C GLY A 78 1.30 7.62 5.95
N THR A 79 2.45 7.35 6.54
CA THR A 79 3.00 6.01 6.71
C THR A 79 3.47 5.85 8.16
N ASN A 80 3.48 4.61 8.67
CA ASN A 80 4.09 4.33 9.99
C ASN A 80 3.64 5.27 11.12
N TYR A 81 2.36 5.65 11.11
CA TYR A 81 1.80 6.53 12.15
C TYR A 81 1.53 5.76 13.44
N HIS A 82 2.16 6.23 14.54
CA HIS A 82 1.95 5.70 15.88
C HIS A 82 1.89 6.81 16.92
N ALA A 83 0.93 6.69 17.83
CA ALA A 83 0.86 7.50 19.04
C ALA A 83 1.14 6.59 20.24
N PHE A 84 2.22 6.86 20.95
CA PHE A 84 2.64 6.14 22.15
C PHE A 84 2.04 6.74 23.43
N GLN A 85 1.57 7.99 23.34
CA GLN A 85 0.87 8.68 24.39
C GLN A 85 -0.46 9.24 23.86
N SER A 86 -1.51 9.17 24.67
CA SER A 86 -2.82 9.72 24.34
C SER A 86 -2.73 11.20 23.99
N GLY A 87 -3.38 11.61 22.90
CA GLY A 87 -3.40 12.99 22.38
C GLY A 87 -2.16 13.43 21.60
N ALA A 88 -0.99 12.78 21.75
CA ALA A 88 0.23 13.16 21.04
C ALA A 88 0.12 12.98 19.51
N GLY A 89 -0.64 11.98 19.07
CA GLY A 89 -0.83 11.70 17.65
C GLY A 89 -1.56 12.79 16.87
N ALA A 90 -2.45 13.54 17.50
CA ALA A 90 -3.24 14.58 16.83
C ALA A 90 -2.36 15.67 16.20
N PHE A 91 -1.27 16.04 16.86
CA PHE A 91 -0.34 17.06 16.35
C PHE A 91 0.37 16.59 15.08
N LEU A 92 0.89 15.35 15.07
CA LEU A 92 1.52 14.76 13.86
C LEU A 92 0.53 14.56 12.74
N PHE A 93 -0.70 14.16 13.06
CA PHE A 93 -1.78 14.04 12.09
C PHE A 93 -2.06 15.37 11.38
N LEU A 94 -2.17 16.48 12.14
CA LEU A 94 -2.37 17.81 11.60
C LEU A 94 -1.17 18.28 10.75
N HIS A 95 0.04 17.98 11.20
CA HIS A 95 1.27 18.29 10.46
C HIS A 95 1.30 17.56 9.14
N TRP A 96 1.04 16.27 9.13
CA TRP A 96 0.96 15.44 7.94
C TRP A 96 -0.05 15.99 6.93
N PHE A 97 -1.31 16.19 7.34
CA PHE A 97 -2.37 16.66 6.44
C PHE A 97 -2.12 18.07 5.87
N ARG A 98 -1.24 18.87 6.52
CA ARG A 98 -0.82 20.19 6.03
C ARG A 98 0.42 20.14 5.14
N SER A 99 1.04 19.00 4.98
CA SER A 99 2.31 18.86 4.25
C SER A 99 2.13 18.85 2.73
N GLY A 100 0.92 18.70 2.21
CA GLY A 100 0.57 18.73 0.78
C GLY A 100 -0.69 19.53 0.52
N ASP A 101 -1.07 19.64 -0.75
CA ASP A 101 -2.36 20.22 -1.17
C ASP A 101 -3.52 19.34 -0.69
N LEU A 102 -3.29 18.02 -0.70
CA LEU A 102 -4.17 16.98 -0.17
C LEU A 102 -3.39 16.13 0.81
N GLY A 103 -3.99 15.85 1.97
CA GLY A 103 -3.53 14.79 2.86
C GLY A 103 -4.29 13.50 2.58
N ALA A 104 -3.64 12.35 2.67
CA ALA A 104 -4.29 11.06 2.46
C ALA A 104 -3.92 10.02 3.52
N LEU A 105 -4.91 9.29 3.98
CA LEU A 105 -4.75 8.06 4.76
C LEU A 105 -5.27 6.90 3.94
N TYR A 106 -4.37 5.99 3.54
CA TYR A 106 -4.71 4.75 2.88
C TYR A 106 -4.53 3.59 3.85
N GLY A 107 -5.62 3.06 4.34
CA GLY A 107 -5.57 2.07 5.40
C GLY A 107 -6.73 1.08 5.38
N GLY A 108 -6.54 -0.04 6.07
CA GLY A 108 -7.48 -1.15 6.11
C GLY A 108 -8.29 -1.27 7.39
N SER A 109 -8.08 -0.42 8.40
CA SER A 109 -8.79 -0.53 9.66
C SER A 109 -9.95 0.45 9.78
N ALA A 110 -11.04 0.01 10.38
CA ALA A 110 -12.15 0.88 10.77
C ALA A 110 -11.68 2.01 11.69
N ASP A 111 -10.67 1.73 12.55
CA ASP A 111 -10.11 2.70 13.49
C ASP A 111 -9.39 3.84 12.79
N ALA A 112 -8.60 3.54 11.74
CA ALA A 112 -7.93 4.56 10.94
C ALA A 112 -8.96 5.45 10.21
N ARG A 113 -10.01 4.83 9.69
CA ARG A 113 -11.13 5.53 9.05
C ARG A 113 -11.85 6.46 10.02
N ASN A 114 -12.16 5.97 11.22
CA ASN A 114 -12.81 6.75 12.27
C ASN A 114 -11.92 7.91 12.77
N LEU A 115 -10.62 7.68 12.87
CA LEU A 115 -9.66 8.73 13.27
C LEU A 115 -9.71 9.90 12.29
N VAL A 116 -9.67 9.62 10.98
CA VAL A 116 -9.69 10.66 9.94
C VAL A 116 -11.04 11.37 9.90
N LEU A 117 -12.14 10.63 9.88
CA LEU A 117 -13.48 11.19 9.75
C LEU A 117 -13.92 12.03 10.96
N ASN A 118 -13.32 11.81 12.12
CA ASN A 118 -13.62 12.58 13.33
C ASN A 118 -12.78 13.87 13.49
N GLN A 119 -11.84 14.14 12.59
CA GLN A 119 -11.03 15.37 12.66
C GLN A 119 -11.79 16.56 12.05
N LYS A 120 -12.16 17.52 12.90
CA LYS A 120 -12.89 18.74 12.45
C LYS A 120 -11.98 19.77 11.76
N ALA A 121 -10.66 19.56 11.75
CA ALA A 121 -9.68 20.54 11.25
C ALA A 121 -9.59 20.62 9.72
N PHE A 122 -10.17 19.64 9.00
CA PHE A 122 -10.15 19.53 7.54
C PHE A 122 -11.52 19.15 7.00
N ALA A 123 -11.79 19.52 5.74
CA ALA A 123 -12.79 18.84 4.96
C ALA A 123 -12.24 17.46 4.60
N LEU A 124 -12.99 16.41 4.90
CA LEU A 124 -12.60 15.01 4.68
C LEU A 124 -13.59 14.33 3.76
N THR A 125 -13.09 13.46 2.90
CA THR A 125 -13.91 12.57 2.08
C THR A 125 -13.29 11.20 1.97
N GLU A 126 -14.11 10.17 1.88
CA GLU A 126 -13.69 8.82 1.55
C GLU A 126 -13.90 8.58 0.05
N LEU A 127 -12.91 8.00 -0.62
CA LEU A 127 -12.98 7.69 -2.04
C LEU A 127 -14.02 6.59 -2.28
N ALA A 128 -15.06 6.92 -3.02
CA ALA A 128 -16.13 5.99 -3.32
C ALA A 128 -15.67 4.84 -4.23
N GLY A 129 -16.27 3.67 -4.05
CA GLY A 129 -16.09 2.53 -4.94
C GLY A 129 -14.74 1.81 -4.85
N LEU A 130 -13.82 2.22 -3.95
CA LEU A 130 -12.55 1.54 -3.79
C LEU A 130 -12.74 0.10 -3.32
N LYS A 131 -12.19 -0.85 -4.06
CA LYS A 131 -12.23 -2.29 -3.78
C LYS A 131 -10.83 -2.87 -3.80
N THR A 132 -10.50 -3.69 -2.82
CA THR A 132 -9.35 -4.59 -2.90
C THR A 132 -9.81 -5.91 -3.52
N LEU A 133 -9.15 -6.33 -4.58
CA LEU A 133 -9.44 -7.52 -5.35
C LEU A 133 -8.33 -8.55 -5.15
N GLN A 134 -8.70 -9.82 -5.02
CA GLN A 134 -7.77 -10.92 -4.81
C GLN A 134 -8.05 -12.10 -5.72
N ILE A 135 -6.99 -12.70 -6.24
CA ILE A 135 -7.02 -14.02 -6.87
C ILE A 135 -5.96 -14.91 -6.22
N ASN A 136 -6.26 -16.18 -6.02
CA ASN A 136 -5.28 -17.13 -5.48
C ASN A 136 -4.76 -18.01 -6.62
N HIS A 137 -3.45 -17.88 -6.87
CA HIS A 137 -2.72 -18.73 -7.82
C HIS A 137 -2.16 -19.94 -7.13
N ALA A 138 -2.73 -20.97 -6.82
CA ALA A 138 -2.32 -22.09 -5.98
C ALA A 138 -2.30 -21.73 -4.47
N TYR A 139 -2.23 -22.70 -3.56
CA TYR A 139 -2.34 -22.42 -2.11
C TYR A 139 -1.00 -22.04 -1.50
N ALA A 140 -0.97 -21.01 -0.66
CA ALA A 140 0.16 -20.74 0.19
C ALA A 140 0.25 -21.80 1.31
N ASP A 141 1.39 -22.46 1.44
CA ASP A 141 1.68 -23.27 2.64
C ASP A 141 1.97 -22.30 3.77
N SER A 142 1.07 -22.20 4.74
CA SER A 142 1.37 -21.48 5.98
C SER A 142 2.28 -22.34 6.87
N PRO A 143 3.40 -21.80 7.36
CA PRO A 143 4.28 -22.54 8.27
C PRO A 143 3.58 -23.04 9.53
N SER A 144 2.50 -22.38 9.93
CA SER A 144 1.71 -22.72 11.13
C SER A 144 0.59 -23.73 10.89
N GLU A 145 0.42 -24.24 9.66
CA GLU A 145 -0.66 -25.16 9.37
C GLU A 145 -0.37 -26.61 9.80
N SER A 146 -1.38 -27.25 10.37
CA SER A 146 -1.32 -28.67 10.73
C SER A 146 -1.08 -29.56 9.51
N THR A 147 -0.39 -30.67 9.71
CA THR A 147 0.01 -31.61 8.65
C THR A 147 -1.18 -32.07 7.80
N TRP A 148 -2.35 -32.34 8.40
CA TRP A 148 -3.53 -32.76 7.68
C TRP A 148 -4.10 -31.68 6.73
N ARG A 149 -4.05 -30.40 7.15
CA ARG A 149 -4.44 -29.27 6.29
C ARG A 149 -3.50 -29.09 5.12
N ARG A 150 -2.18 -29.31 5.34
CA ARG A 150 -1.19 -29.33 4.25
C ARG A 150 -1.48 -30.44 3.25
N THR A 151 -1.81 -31.65 3.72
CA THR A 151 -2.16 -32.79 2.86
C THR A 151 -3.45 -32.53 2.09
N ALA A 152 -4.51 -32.04 2.75
CA ALA A 152 -5.75 -31.68 2.09
C ALA A 152 -5.55 -30.57 1.03
N LYS A 153 -4.75 -29.54 1.33
CA LYS A 153 -4.38 -28.49 0.37
C LYS A 153 -3.54 -29.05 -0.79
N SER A 154 -2.66 -30.01 -0.52
CA SER A 154 -1.90 -30.68 -1.59
C SER A 154 -2.80 -31.42 -2.56
N ILE A 155 -3.78 -32.16 -2.06
CA ILE A 155 -4.80 -32.84 -2.89
C ILE A 155 -5.61 -31.80 -3.68
N LEU A 156 -6.02 -30.71 -3.03
CA LEU A 156 -6.73 -29.62 -3.69
C LEU A 156 -5.87 -28.87 -4.72
N ARG A 157 -4.54 -28.93 -4.67
CA ARG A 157 -3.63 -28.38 -5.70
C ARG A 157 -3.89 -28.95 -7.09
N TYR A 158 -4.33 -30.16 -7.18
CA TYR A 158 -4.66 -30.84 -8.44
C TYR A 158 -6.12 -30.69 -8.85
N SER A 159 -6.90 -29.92 -8.08
CA SER A 159 -8.31 -29.67 -8.41
C SER A 159 -8.44 -28.88 -9.71
N PRO A 160 -9.29 -29.30 -10.66
CA PRO A 160 -9.54 -28.57 -11.91
C PRO A 160 -10.19 -27.19 -11.69
N PHE A 161 -10.65 -26.89 -10.46
CA PHE A 161 -11.25 -25.60 -10.11
C PHE A 161 -10.23 -24.50 -9.76
N LYS A 162 -8.92 -24.77 -9.87
CA LYS A 162 -7.88 -23.76 -9.60
C LYS A 162 -7.59 -22.96 -10.84
N THR A 163 -7.76 -21.65 -10.73
CA THR A 163 -7.35 -20.73 -11.78
C THR A 163 -5.82 -20.65 -11.80
N ARG A 164 -5.21 -21.22 -12.81
CA ARG A 164 -3.81 -20.93 -13.09
C ARG A 164 -3.74 -19.56 -13.76
N ILE A 165 -3.16 -18.59 -13.10
CA ILE A 165 -3.03 -17.21 -13.61
C ILE A 165 -2.33 -17.21 -14.97
N ASP A 166 -1.24 -17.98 -15.11
CA ASP A 166 -0.48 -18.09 -16.35
C ASP A 166 -1.31 -18.62 -17.53
N ARG A 167 -2.14 -19.62 -17.29
CA ARG A 167 -3.05 -20.18 -18.31
C ARG A 167 -4.18 -19.22 -18.64
N ARG A 168 -4.84 -18.67 -17.61
CA ARG A 168 -5.96 -17.74 -17.79
C ARG A 168 -5.55 -16.49 -18.54
N ALA A 169 -4.38 -15.94 -18.20
CA ALA A 169 -3.83 -14.81 -18.93
C ALA A 169 -3.52 -15.16 -20.39
N GLY A 170 -2.96 -16.35 -20.66
CA GLY A 170 -2.75 -16.82 -22.02
C GLY A 170 -4.04 -16.88 -22.86
N GLU A 171 -5.14 -17.36 -22.26
CA GLU A 171 -6.46 -17.40 -22.91
C GLU A 171 -7.02 -16.00 -23.22
N MET A 172 -6.76 -15.01 -22.34
CA MET A 172 -7.25 -13.64 -22.50
C MET A 172 -6.37 -12.79 -23.40
N LEU A 173 -5.03 -12.96 -23.33
CA LEU A 173 -4.05 -12.20 -24.09
C LEU A 173 -3.94 -12.60 -25.57
N GLN A 174 -4.42 -13.79 -25.95
CA GLN A 174 -4.47 -14.21 -27.36
C GLN A 174 -5.34 -13.30 -28.25
N ARG A 175 -6.09 -12.39 -27.64
CA ARG A 175 -7.02 -11.47 -28.32
C ARG A 175 -6.50 -10.04 -28.48
N GLY A 176 -5.26 -9.73 -28.04
CA GLY A 176 -4.80 -8.35 -27.98
C GLY A 176 -3.35 -8.13 -28.40
N SER A 177 -3.08 -6.93 -28.87
CA SER A 177 -1.75 -6.41 -29.24
C SER A 177 -0.89 -6.01 -28.03
N ILE A 178 -1.30 -6.35 -26.80
CA ILE A 178 -0.61 -5.95 -25.58
C ILE A 178 0.30 -7.06 -25.09
N SER A 179 1.55 -6.70 -24.83
CA SER A 179 2.58 -7.52 -24.21
C SER A 179 3.27 -6.79 -23.07
N VAL A 180 4.13 -7.49 -22.33
CA VAL A 180 4.99 -6.87 -21.34
C VAL A 180 6.43 -7.32 -21.51
N GLU A 181 7.35 -6.40 -21.24
CA GLU A 181 8.78 -6.63 -21.21
C GLU A 181 9.29 -6.42 -19.78
N ALA A 182 10.16 -7.33 -19.31
CA ALA A 182 10.80 -7.15 -18.02
C ALA A 182 11.73 -5.93 -18.06
N ILE A 183 11.57 -5.02 -17.10
CA ILE A 183 12.46 -3.89 -16.92
C ILE A 183 13.64 -4.36 -16.08
N PRO A 184 14.89 -4.20 -16.54
CA PRO A 184 16.07 -4.44 -15.72
C PRO A 184 16.11 -3.47 -14.53
N GLU A 185 16.99 -3.77 -13.61
CA GLU A 185 17.19 -2.97 -12.41
C GLU A 185 17.43 -1.48 -12.72
N ARG A 186 16.71 -0.59 -11.99
CA ARG A 186 16.82 0.87 -12.09
C ARG A 186 16.75 1.42 -13.52
N ALA A 187 15.93 0.81 -14.36
CA ALA A 187 15.85 1.14 -15.77
C ALA A 187 14.49 1.70 -16.21
N PHE A 188 13.76 2.38 -15.31
CA PHE A 188 12.65 3.22 -15.76
C PHE A 188 13.18 4.35 -16.62
N THR A 189 12.51 4.59 -17.73
CA THR A 189 12.84 5.62 -18.72
C THR A 189 11.65 6.53 -19.00
N ALA A 190 11.89 7.71 -19.55
CA ALA A 190 10.85 8.72 -19.73
C ALA A 190 9.71 8.26 -20.66
N ASP A 191 10.01 7.38 -21.63
CA ASP A 191 9.04 6.80 -22.55
C ASP A 191 8.04 5.83 -21.91
N MET A 192 8.30 5.37 -20.66
CA MET A 192 7.38 4.57 -19.87
C MET A 192 6.37 5.42 -19.08
N LEU A 193 6.66 6.72 -18.92
CA LEU A 193 5.76 7.62 -18.21
C LEU A 193 4.57 7.98 -19.10
N VAL A 194 3.38 7.75 -18.57
CA VAL A 194 2.14 8.07 -19.26
C VAL A 194 1.88 9.57 -19.16
N THR A 195 1.84 10.26 -20.29
CA THR A 195 1.56 11.71 -20.36
C THR A 195 0.07 11.98 -20.39
N GLU A 196 -0.68 11.20 -21.19
CA GLU A 196 -2.13 11.32 -21.33
C GLU A 196 -2.82 10.04 -20.87
N SER A 197 -3.84 10.16 -20.05
CA SER A 197 -4.56 9.02 -19.49
C SER A 197 -6.05 9.32 -19.32
N SER A 198 -6.88 8.30 -19.50
CA SER A 198 -8.30 8.35 -19.17
C SER A 198 -8.56 8.41 -17.66
N PHE A 199 -7.55 8.10 -16.84
CA PHE A 199 -7.61 8.31 -15.40
C PHE A 199 -7.28 9.77 -15.09
N ALA A 200 -8.31 10.55 -14.79
CA ALA A 200 -8.15 11.98 -14.52
C ALA A 200 -7.31 12.26 -13.26
N VAL A 201 -7.31 11.33 -12.30
CA VAL A 201 -6.56 11.44 -11.04
C VAL A 201 -5.64 10.23 -10.87
N ARG A 202 -4.33 10.46 -10.91
CA ARG A 202 -3.32 9.41 -10.80
C ARG A 202 -1.99 9.95 -10.28
N LEU A 203 -1.14 9.08 -9.76
CA LEU A 203 0.24 9.46 -9.46
C LEU A 203 0.98 9.84 -10.74
N SER A 204 1.83 10.86 -10.64
CA SER A 204 2.69 11.35 -11.72
C SER A 204 4.13 11.44 -11.22
N PRO A 205 4.79 10.29 -10.96
CA PRO A 205 6.16 10.25 -10.46
C PRO A 205 7.15 10.60 -11.55
N SER A 206 8.32 11.12 -11.17
CA SER A 206 9.47 11.24 -12.07
C SER A 206 10.17 9.89 -12.25
N VAL A 207 11.01 9.78 -13.28
CA VAL A 207 11.87 8.61 -13.51
C VAL A 207 12.77 8.33 -12.31
N GLU A 208 13.33 9.38 -11.71
CA GLU A 208 14.19 9.29 -10.51
C GLU A 208 13.42 8.72 -9.34
N THR A 209 12.18 9.18 -9.14
CA THR A 209 11.30 8.67 -8.07
C THR A 209 11.00 7.19 -8.27
N LEU A 210 10.69 6.76 -9.49
CA LEU A 210 10.43 5.35 -9.78
C LEU A 210 11.67 4.48 -9.58
N ASN A 211 12.83 4.92 -10.06
CA ASN A 211 14.09 4.19 -9.90
C ASN A 211 14.56 4.12 -8.45
N TRP A 212 14.30 5.16 -7.65
CA TRP A 212 14.55 5.13 -6.21
C TRP A 212 13.58 4.19 -5.50
N ARG A 213 12.28 4.34 -5.74
CA ARG A 213 11.24 3.64 -4.99
C ARG A 213 11.22 2.14 -5.27
N TYR A 214 11.46 1.74 -6.52
CA TYR A 214 11.38 0.35 -6.99
C TYR A 214 12.75 -0.24 -7.34
N ALA A 215 13.78 0.19 -6.63
CA ALA A 215 15.10 -0.42 -6.76
C ALA A 215 15.02 -1.92 -6.42
N THR A 216 15.59 -2.75 -7.28
CA THR A 216 15.49 -4.22 -7.17
C THR A 216 16.66 -4.84 -6.38
N ASP A 217 17.66 -4.04 -6.04
CA ASP A 217 18.82 -4.39 -5.21
C ASP A 217 18.57 -4.23 -3.69
N LEU A 218 17.37 -3.83 -3.29
CA LEU A 218 17.01 -3.67 -1.87
C LEU A 218 16.89 -5.04 -1.19
N ASN A 219 17.50 -5.16 0.00
CA ASN A 219 17.53 -6.41 0.76
C ASN A 219 16.25 -6.71 1.56
N PHE A 220 15.35 -5.73 1.69
CA PHE A 220 14.11 -5.83 2.48
C PHE A 220 12.84 -5.97 1.65
N VAL A 221 12.90 -5.77 0.33
CA VAL A 221 11.76 -5.85 -0.58
C VAL A 221 12.18 -6.49 -1.90
N LYS A 222 11.25 -7.12 -2.60
CA LYS A 222 11.51 -7.71 -3.90
C LYS A 222 10.47 -7.26 -4.91
N TYR A 223 10.93 -6.52 -5.91
CA TYR A 223 10.11 -6.06 -7.02
C TYR A 223 10.35 -6.87 -8.29
N ARG A 224 9.31 -6.98 -9.10
CA ARG A 224 9.39 -7.32 -10.53
C ARG A 224 8.78 -6.20 -11.33
N LEU A 225 9.53 -5.68 -12.26
CA LEU A 225 9.21 -4.50 -13.02
C LEU A 225 8.92 -4.88 -14.47
N PHE A 226 7.84 -4.33 -15.03
CA PHE A 226 7.43 -4.62 -16.40
C PHE A 226 7.02 -3.33 -17.11
N ARG A 227 7.51 -3.17 -18.36
CA ARG A 227 7.00 -2.21 -19.32
C ARG A 227 5.78 -2.81 -20.00
N ILE A 228 4.70 -2.06 -20.12
CA ILE A 228 3.57 -2.42 -20.99
C ILE A 228 3.90 -1.94 -22.40
N VAL A 229 3.70 -2.82 -23.37
CA VAL A 229 3.86 -2.53 -24.80
C VAL A 229 2.52 -2.77 -25.48
N ALA A 230 1.98 -1.75 -26.13
CA ALA A 230 0.77 -1.81 -26.93
C ALA A 230 1.11 -1.43 -28.38
N ASP A 231 0.75 -2.28 -29.34
CA ASP A 231 1.05 -2.08 -30.77
C ASP A 231 2.54 -1.75 -31.04
N GLY A 232 3.43 -2.38 -30.27
CA GLY A 232 4.88 -2.19 -30.40
C GLY A 232 5.42 -0.90 -29.78
N GLN A 233 4.60 -0.12 -29.09
CA GLN A 233 5.00 1.13 -28.43
C GLN A 233 4.85 1.03 -26.90
N PRO A 234 5.73 1.70 -26.13
CA PRO A 234 5.55 1.82 -24.68
C PRO A 234 4.17 2.42 -24.32
N ALA A 235 3.47 1.77 -23.42
CA ALA A 235 2.12 2.17 -22.99
C ALA A 235 1.97 2.13 -21.46
N GLY A 236 3.06 2.33 -20.74
CA GLY A 236 3.06 2.35 -19.27
C GLY A 236 3.89 1.25 -18.63
N PHE A 237 3.57 0.95 -17.38
CA PHE A 237 4.34 -0.02 -16.59
C PHE A 237 3.50 -0.72 -15.51
N VAL A 238 4.04 -1.83 -15.02
CA VAL A 238 3.51 -2.58 -13.86
C VAL A 238 4.65 -2.93 -12.92
N VAL A 239 4.48 -2.62 -11.65
CA VAL A 239 5.37 -3.02 -10.55
C VAL A 239 4.65 -4.06 -9.71
N LEU A 240 5.24 -5.25 -9.60
CA LEU A 240 4.78 -6.29 -8.70
C LEU A 240 5.71 -6.36 -7.48
N ASN A 241 5.16 -6.29 -6.28
CA ASN A 241 5.88 -6.57 -5.03
C ASN A 241 5.69 -8.04 -4.67
N GLU A 242 6.79 -8.80 -4.69
CA GLU A 242 6.79 -10.23 -4.38
C GLU A 242 7.05 -10.46 -2.89
N GLN A 243 6.02 -10.87 -2.16
CA GLN A 243 6.06 -11.18 -0.75
C GLN A 243 6.04 -12.71 -0.52
N PRO A 244 6.41 -13.23 0.67
CA PRO A 244 6.49 -14.66 0.92
C PRO A 244 5.21 -15.46 0.62
N HIS A 245 4.04 -14.85 0.82
CA HIS A 245 2.74 -15.51 0.69
C HIS A 245 1.77 -14.83 -0.26
N ARG A 246 2.15 -13.67 -0.79
CA ARG A 246 1.31 -12.89 -1.71
C ARG A 246 2.16 -12.08 -2.68
N MET A 247 1.53 -11.62 -3.73
CA MET A 247 2.05 -10.66 -4.68
C MET A 247 1.11 -9.46 -4.72
N LEU A 248 1.64 -8.26 -4.63
CA LEU A 248 0.87 -7.04 -4.78
C LEU A 248 1.12 -6.46 -6.16
N VAL A 249 0.07 -6.03 -6.85
CA VAL A 249 0.22 -5.05 -7.93
C VAL A 249 0.47 -3.71 -7.24
N ALA A 250 1.75 -3.42 -6.99
CA ALA A 250 2.15 -2.32 -6.11
C ALA A 250 1.90 -0.97 -6.77
N HIS A 251 2.40 -0.79 -7.99
CA HIS A 251 2.21 0.42 -8.79
C HIS A 251 2.01 0.05 -10.26
N CYS A 252 1.15 0.77 -10.93
CA CYS A 252 0.94 0.64 -12.36
C CYS A 252 0.45 1.97 -12.93
N ASP A 253 0.78 2.23 -14.18
CA ASP A 253 0.24 3.36 -14.95
C ASP A 253 0.05 2.97 -16.41
N SER A 254 -0.98 3.55 -17.06
CA SER A 254 -1.34 3.26 -18.44
C SER A 254 -2.28 4.34 -18.99
N PRO A 255 -2.38 4.52 -20.31
CA PRO A 255 -3.29 5.48 -20.93
C PRO A 255 -4.76 5.22 -20.61
N ASP A 256 -5.16 3.98 -20.44
CA ASP A 256 -6.57 3.61 -20.23
C ASP A 256 -6.73 2.31 -19.42
N ALA A 257 -7.96 2.09 -18.94
CA ALA A 257 -8.29 0.96 -18.07
C ALA A 257 -8.18 -0.40 -18.75
N TRP A 258 -8.36 -0.48 -20.08
CA TRP A 258 -8.24 -1.72 -20.82
C TRP A 258 -6.77 -2.12 -20.98
N THR A 259 -5.93 -1.21 -21.49
CA THR A 259 -4.48 -1.38 -21.62
C THR A 259 -3.85 -1.73 -20.28
N LEU A 260 -4.26 -1.03 -19.21
CA LEU A 260 -3.82 -1.31 -17.85
C LEU A 260 -4.14 -2.75 -17.43
N SER A 261 -5.39 -3.17 -17.61
CA SER A 261 -5.84 -4.49 -17.18
C SER A 261 -5.10 -5.60 -17.94
N GLN A 262 -4.96 -5.46 -19.26
CA GLN A 262 -4.22 -6.42 -20.10
C GLN A 262 -2.73 -6.46 -19.73
N GLY A 263 -2.10 -5.29 -19.50
CA GLY A 263 -0.72 -5.19 -19.05
C GLY A 263 -0.49 -5.90 -17.72
N ILE A 264 -1.38 -5.71 -16.75
CA ILE A 264 -1.31 -6.40 -15.46
C ILE A 264 -1.48 -7.92 -15.63
N PHE A 265 -2.42 -8.38 -16.46
CA PHE A 265 -2.59 -9.81 -16.72
C PHE A 265 -1.34 -10.44 -17.36
N ALA A 266 -0.73 -9.74 -18.33
CA ALA A 266 0.52 -10.18 -18.96
C ALA A 266 1.68 -10.23 -17.95
N ALA A 267 1.83 -9.21 -17.11
CA ALA A 267 2.86 -9.17 -16.05
C ALA A 267 2.68 -10.31 -15.04
N LEU A 268 1.44 -10.56 -14.60
CA LEU A 268 1.11 -11.66 -13.70
C LEU A 268 1.36 -13.03 -14.36
N ALA A 269 1.03 -13.18 -15.64
CA ALA A 269 1.30 -14.41 -16.39
C ALA A 269 2.80 -14.71 -16.43
N GLN A 270 3.62 -13.70 -16.75
CA GLN A 270 5.07 -13.83 -16.80
C GLN A 270 5.65 -14.10 -15.40
N ALA A 271 5.18 -13.39 -14.38
CA ALA A 271 5.64 -13.58 -13.00
C ALA A 271 5.27 -14.95 -12.42
N CYS A 272 4.13 -15.50 -12.80
CA CYS A 272 3.63 -16.80 -12.33
C CYS A 272 4.10 -17.99 -13.18
N ARG A 273 4.71 -17.75 -14.35
CA ARG A 273 5.14 -18.82 -15.26
C ARG A 273 6.17 -19.73 -14.59
N GLY A 274 5.88 -21.03 -14.60
CA GLY A 274 6.76 -22.04 -14.00
C GLY A 274 6.84 -22.02 -12.48
N THR A 275 6.18 -21.09 -11.81
CA THR A 275 6.19 -21.03 -10.36
C THR A 275 5.19 -22.03 -9.78
N ARG A 276 5.69 -22.95 -8.92
CA ARG A 276 4.85 -23.89 -8.16
C ARG A 276 4.44 -23.30 -6.80
N ARG A 277 4.91 -22.08 -6.48
CA ARG A 277 4.58 -21.40 -5.23
C ARG A 277 3.18 -20.84 -5.32
N SER A 278 2.44 -21.08 -4.29
CA SER A 278 1.12 -20.51 -4.07
C SER A 278 1.28 -19.07 -3.62
N CYS A 279 0.60 -18.16 -4.27
CA CYS A 279 0.51 -16.78 -3.80
C CYS A 279 -0.89 -16.22 -4.02
N GLY A 280 -1.37 -15.43 -3.08
CA GLY A 280 -2.51 -14.55 -3.32
C GLY A 280 -2.01 -13.32 -4.08
N VAL A 281 -2.65 -12.95 -5.17
CA VAL A 281 -2.39 -11.69 -5.87
C VAL A 281 -3.43 -10.68 -5.43
N LEU A 282 -2.99 -9.50 -4.97
CA LEU A 282 -3.87 -8.42 -4.54
C LEU A 282 -3.61 -7.16 -5.37
N LEU A 283 -4.69 -6.44 -5.60
CA LEU A 283 -4.67 -5.08 -6.15
C LEU A 283 -5.86 -4.29 -5.61
N SER A 284 -5.76 -2.97 -5.62
CA SER A 284 -6.88 -2.09 -5.32
C SER A 284 -7.27 -1.28 -6.56
N SER A 285 -8.56 -1.08 -6.74
CA SER A 285 -9.09 -0.21 -7.79
C SER A 285 -10.43 0.39 -7.36
N SER A 286 -10.66 1.64 -7.70
CA SER A 286 -11.97 2.31 -7.61
C SER A 286 -12.63 2.43 -8.99
N HIS A 287 -11.88 2.20 -10.08
CA HIS A 287 -12.35 2.38 -11.45
C HIS A 287 -13.22 1.18 -11.90
N PRO A 288 -14.49 1.40 -12.31
CA PRO A 288 -15.44 0.31 -12.56
C PRO A 288 -15.05 -0.61 -13.72
N VAL A 289 -14.47 -0.06 -14.81
CA VAL A 289 -14.01 -0.87 -15.96
C VAL A 289 -12.87 -1.79 -15.54
N THR A 290 -11.89 -1.26 -14.80
CA THR A 290 -10.78 -2.06 -14.26
C THR A 290 -11.30 -3.16 -13.33
N GLN A 291 -12.21 -2.84 -12.41
CA GLN A 291 -12.82 -3.83 -11.52
C GLN A 291 -13.56 -4.93 -12.27
N SER A 292 -14.29 -4.56 -13.35
CA SER A 292 -15.01 -5.53 -14.19
C SER A 292 -14.04 -6.49 -14.89
N ALA A 293 -12.99 -5.96 -15.52
CA ALA A 293 -11.98 -6.77 -16.19
C ALA A 293 -11.29 -7.75 -15.22
N PHE A 294 -10.97 -7.30 -14.01
CA PHE A 294 -10.37 -8.18 -12.99
C PHE A 294 -11.34 -9.25 -12.48
N ARG A 295 -12.63 -8.94 -12.31
CA ARG A 295 -13.63 -9.97 -11.95
C ARG A 295 -13.80 -11.00 -13.07
N GLU A 296 -13.82 -10.56 -14.32
CA GLU A 296 -13.86 -11.46 -15.48
C GLU A 296 -12.63 -12.38 -15.51
N PHE A 297 -11.45 -11.84 -15.18
CA PHE A 297 -10.22 -12.64 -15.03
C PHE A 297 -10.30 -13.68 -13.90
N GLY A 298 -11.16 -13.48 -12.92
CA GLY A 298 -11.39 -14.40 -11.80
C GLY A 298 -11.00 -13.83 -10.43
N PHE A 299 -10.67 -12.55 -10.34
CA PHE A 299 -10.48 -11.89 -9.06
C PHE A 299 -11.81 -11.75 -8.32
N ARG A 300 -11.73 -11.82 -7.00
CA ARG A 300 -12.88 -11.63 -6.10
C ARG A 300 -12.59 -10.51 -5.13
N GLU A 301 -13.63 -9.86 -4.65
CA GLU A 301 -13.49 -8.83 -3.61
C GLU A 301 -12.92 -9.45 -2.34
N HIS A 302 -11.85 -8.85 -1.83
CA HIS A 302 -11.19 -9.28 -0.60
C HIS A 302 -11.95 -8.74 0.62
N ARG A 303 -12.30 -9.62 1.54
CA ARG A 303 -12.90 -9.23 2.82
C ARG A 303 -11.86 -8.51 3.66
N GLY A 304 -12.14 -7.32 4.11
CA GLY A 304 -11.17 -6.44 4.81
C GLY A 304 -10.47 -5.47 3.85
N GLY A 305 -11.16 -5.08 2.79
CA GLY A 305 -10.70 -4.08 1.82
C GLY A 305 -10.27 -2.77 2.48
N ARG A 306 -9.43 -2.04 1.76
CA ARG A 306 -8.87 -0.77 2.21
C ARG A 306 -9.80 0.38 1.87
N ALA A 307 -9.63 1.47 2.61
CA ALA A 307 -10.24 2.74 2.33
C ALA A 307 -9.14 3.79 2.07
N LEU A 308 -9.44 4.74 1.22
CA LEU A 308 -8.66 5.95 1.04
C LEU A 308 -9.51 7.12 1.52
N ALA A 309 -9.07 7.77 2.58
CA ALA A 309 -9.66 9.01 3.06
C ALA A 309 -8.74 10.18 2.72
N LEU A 310 -9.31 11.19 2.12
CA LEU A 310 -8.62 12.41 1.69
C LEU A 310 -9.04 13.57 2.57
N GLY A 311 -8.11 14.50 2.83
CA GLY A 311 -8.39 15.72 3.58
C GLY A 311 -7.68 16.93 2.96
N ALA A 312 -8.38 18.06 2.94
CA ALA A 312 -7.85 19.34 2.48
C ALA A 312 -8.57 20.49 3.18
N ARG A 313 -8.09 21.73 2.99
CA ARG A 313 -8.82 22.92 3.44
C ARG A 313 -10.17 23.02 2.72
N ARG A 314 -10.18 22.71 1.45
CA ARG A 314 -11.38 22.63 0.60
C ARG A 314 -11.22 21.44 -0.34
N MET A 315 -12.14 20.48 -0.25
CA MET A 315 -12.11 19.30 -1.10
C MET A 315 -12.50 19.65 -2.53
N PRO A 316 -11.68 19.25 -3.54
CA PRO A 316 -12.06 19.36 -4.94
C PRO A 316 -13.26 18.47 -5.27
N ALA A 317 -14.08 18.88 -6.23
CA ALA A 317 -15.28 18.13 -6.64
C ALA A 317 -14.98 16.71 -7.14
N TRP A 318 -13.84 16.52 -7.83
CA TRP A 318 -13.39 15.22 -8.35
C TRP A 318 -12.87 14.26 -7.26
N SER A 319 -12.63 14.74 -6.03
CA SER A 319 -11.92 13.98 -5.00
C SER A 319 -12.67 12.74 -4.50
N SER A 320 -14.00 12.72 -4.56
CA SER A 320 -14.84 11.60 -4.11
C SER A 320 -15.22 10.61 -5.23
N ASP A 321 -15.07 10.98 -6.49
CA ASP A 321 -15.44 10.13 -7.63
C ASP A 321 -14.37 9.12 -7.96
N GLY A 322 -14.48 7.93 -7.39
CA GLY A 322 -13.52 6.84 -7.58
C GLY A 322 -13.42 6.35 -9.04
N SER A 323 -14.40 6.66 -9.91
CA SER A 323 -14.35 6.27 -11.32
C SER A 323 -13.27 7.02 -12.12
N GLN A 324 -12.74 8.11 -11.58
CA GLN A 324 -11.71 8.93 -12.22
C GLN A 324 -10.30 8.60 -11.73
N TRP A 325 -10.16 7.72 -10.71
CA TRP A 325 -8.90 7.49 -10.04
C TRP A 325 -8.21 6.21 -10.50
N LEU A 326 -6.89 6.32 -10.69
CA LEU A 326 -5.99 5.18 -10.70
C LEU A 326 -5.34 5.04 -9.32
N ILE A 327 -5.82 4.08 -8.54
CA ILE A 327 -5.29 3.79 -7.21
C ILE A 327 -4.28 2.65 -7.29
N ASN A 328 -3.17 2.80 -6.58
CA ASN A 328 -2.12 1.81 -6.45
C ASN A 328 -2.03 1.27 -5.02
N GLU A 329 -1.56 0.03 -4.85
CA GLU A 329 -1.45 -0.63 -3.54
C GLU A 329 -0.33 -0.05 -2.67
N ASP A 330 0.66 0.58 -3.27
CA ASP A 330 1.81 1.17 -2.59
C ASP A 330 1.61 2.63 -2.15
N TRP A 331 0.39 3.14 -2.21
CA TRP A 331 0.05 4.39 -1.55
C TRP A 331 0.21 4.21 -0.04
N GLY A 332 1.35 4.71 0.47
CA GLY A 332 1.83 4.43 1.81
C GLY A 332 2.84 3.28 1.88
N ASP A 333 3.02 2.70 3.05
CA ASP A 333 4.05 1.69 3.36
C ASP A 333 3.72 0.25 2.91
N ASN A 334 2.57 0.02 2.29
CA ASN A 334 2.12 -1.33 1.98
C ASN A 334 2.95 -2.03 0.90
N GLY A 335 3.45 -1.27 -0.07
CA GLY A 335 4.35 -1.78 -1.11
C GLY A 335 5.78 -1.97 -0.64
N LEU A 336 6.14 -1.44 0.52
CA LEU A 336 7.50 -1.36 1.05
C LEU A 336 7.71 -2.16 2.33
N ARG A 337 6.77 -3.01 2.74
CA ARG A 337 6.87 -3.72 4.02
C ARG A 337 7.96 -4.77 4.03
N PRO A 338 8.99 -4.65 4.89
CA PRO A 338 9.86 -5.76 5.23
C PRO A 338 9.12 -6.76 6.15
N PRO A 339 9.64 -7.94 6.42
CA PRO A 339 10.90 -8.50 5.92
C PRO A 339 10.63 -9.53 4.83
N PHE A 340 11.30 -9.45 3.73
CA PHE A 340 11.15 -10.48 2.71
C PHE A 340 12.40 -11.32 2.51
N LEU A 341 13.57 -10.76 2.74
CA LEU A 341 14.84 -11.33 2.33
C LEU A 341 15.92 -11.27 3.41
N GLY A 342 15.60 -11.44 4.67
CA GLY A 342 16.61 -11.57 5.72
C GLY A 342 17.29 -10.26 6.14
N SER A 343 16.63 -9.13 5.93
CA SER A 343 17.09 -7.85 6.46
C SER A 343 17.25 -7.88 7.98
N HIS A 344 18.30 -7.25 8.49
CA HIS A 344 18.55 -7.18 9.93
C HIS A 344 17.46 -6.34 10.62
N ARG A 345 16.90 -6.90 11.68
CA ARG A 345 15.90 -6.25 12.51
C ARG A 345 16.53 -5.88 13.86
N ILE A 346 16.24 -4.68 14.34
CA ILE A 346 16.57 -4.31 15.72
C ILE A 346 15.76 -5.20 16.67
N THR A 347 16.44 -6.07 17.39
CA THR A 347 15.85 -6.89 18.44
C THR A 347 16.10 -6.19 19.78
N THR A 348 15.06 -5.59 20.34
CA THR A 348 15.11 -5.15 21.73
C THR A 348 14.86 -6.39 22.59
N ARG A 349 15.79 -6.74 23.50
CA ARG A 349 15.44 -7.59 24.64
C ARG A 349 14.48 -6.75 25.48
N THR A 350 13.20 -6.87 25.27
CA THR A 350 12.21 -6.31 26.19
C THR A 350 12.39 -7.03 27.51
N PRO A 351 12.74 -6.37 28.64
CA PRO A 351 12.48 -6.97 29.93
C PRO A 351 11.00 -7.29 29.94
N ALA A 352 10.62 -8.49 30.31
CA ALA A 352 9.23 -8.90 30.38
C ALA A 352 8.47 -7.90 31.26
N VAL A 353 7.82 -6.95 30.63
CA VAL A 353 6.88 -6.07 31.30
C VAL A 353 5.70 -6.98 31.60
N SER A 354 5.57 -7.36 32.86
CA SER A 354 4.38 -8.01 33.37
C SER A 354 3.17 -7.20 32.87
N SER A 355 2.35 -7.84 32.06
CA SER A 355 1.08 -7.30 31.55
C SER A 355 0.11 -7.12 32.74
N THR A 356 0.28 -6.06 33.51
CA THR A 356 -0.81 -5.48 34.29
C THR A 356 -1.70 -4.77 33.30
N GLY A 357 -2.83 -5.41 33.01
CA GLY A 357 -3.76 -5.06 31.96
C GLY A 357 -4.26 -3.60 32.05
N ILE A 358 -4.08 -2.91 30.97
CA ILE A 358 -5.01 -1.89 30.55
C ILE A 358 -5.61 -2.40 29.24
N GLN A 359 -6.71 -3.14 29.36
CA GLN A 359 -7.59 -3.35 28.23
C GLN A 359 -8.20 -2.00 27.84
N PRO A 360 -8.25 -1.65 26.55
CA PRO A 360 -9.04 -0.48 26.15
C PRO A 360 -10.49 -0.76 26.49
N GLU A 361 -11.08 0.08 27.35
CA GLU A 361 -12.53 0.09 27.59
C GLU A 361 -13.26 0.28 26.26
N VAL A 362 -13.93 -0.77 25.83
CA VAL A 362 -14.91 -0.71 24.76
C VAL A 362 -16.12 0.03 25.32
N ILE A 363 -16.25 1.31 25.00
CA ILE A 363 -17.47 2.06 25.29
C ILE A 363 -18.58 1.52 24.38
N THR A 364 -19.25 0.49 24.85
CA THR A 364 -20.54 0.04 24.30
C THR A 364 -21.62 0.96 24.82
N GLY A 365 -21.94 2.00 24.06
CA GLY A 365 -23.13 2.82 24.31
C GLY A 365 -24.38 2.02 23.98
N SER A 366 -24.90 1.28 24.95
CA SER A 366 -26.24 0.70 24.91
C SER A 366 -27.26 1.78 25.32
N GLY A 367 -27.74 2.55 24.37
CA GLY A 367 -28.91 3.41 24.54
C GLY A 367 -30.17 2.55 24.45
N SER A 368 -30.70 2.12 25.60
CA SER A 368 -32.03 1.55 25.69
C SER A 368 -33.07 2.69 25.67
N SER A 369 -33.72 2.88 24.52
CA SER A 369 -34.96 3.69 24.45
C SER A 369 -36.15 2.83 24.90
N SER A 370 -36.59 3.01 26.13
CA SER A 370 -37.89 2.54 26.55
C SER A 370 -38.99 3.51 26.07
N SER A 371 -39.72 3.12 25.05
CA SER A 371 -41.00 3.74 24.72
C SER A 371 -42.06 3.28 25.74
N ARG A 372 -42.60 4.20 26.51
CA ARG A 372 -43.89 4.02 27.17
C ARG A 372 -44.90 4.93 26.49
N ALA A 373 -45.96 4.29 26.01
CA ALA A 373 -47.17 4.90 25.52
C ALA A 373 -48.01 5.50 26.68
N ALA A 374 -48.56 6.63 26.44
CA ALA A 374 -49.88 7.09 26.88
C ALA A 374 -50.33 8.18 25.92
#